data_9a6186b37b687ca36b4613245d3cbe81
#
_entry.id   9a6186b37b687ca36b4613245d3cbe81
#
_cell.length_a   1.000
_cell.length_b   1.000
_cell.length_c   1.000
_cell.angle_alpha   90.00
_cell.angle_beta   90.00
_cell.angle_gamma   90.00
#
_symmetry.space_group_name_H-M   'P 1'
#
loop_
_entity.id
_entity.type
_entity.pdbx_description
1 polymer ?
#
loop_
_entity_poly.entity_id
_entity_poly.type
_entity_poly.pdbx_seq_one_letter_code
_entity_poly.pdbx_strand_id
1 'polypeptide(L)'
;MPKTSAPAPMTSARASLIRGITTVEPRIQSEYLKPGEYVLTLLGCKEGQTRAPANRPFFVVEAKVVGADPDTLAQGGNKVGHTVSWMVMLDNDAAMRDVRGFLDVALTDEELASLSDETVAECTGPSQLLKGRTLQVAAENITTKRGTPFTRVRWFRYEQA
;
A
#
# COMPACT_ATOMS: atom_id res chain seq x y z
N MET A 1 20.51 -18.32 -49.86
CA MET A 1 19.69 -18.71 -48.70
C MET A 1 20.12 -17.87 -47.52
N PRO A 2 19.19 -17.14 -46.90
CA PRO A 2 19.55 -16.46 -45.67
C PRO A 2 19.86 -17.52 -44.63
N LYS A 3 21.10 -17.48 -44.11
CA LYS A 3 21.45 -18.30 -42.96
C LYS A 3 20.64 -17.75 -41.75
N THR A 4 19.62 -18.48 -41.36
CA THR A 4 19.06 -18.29 -40.02
C THR A 4 20.18 -18.59 -39.03
N SER A 5 20.83 -17.55 -38.54
CA SER A 5 21.76 -17.72 -37.44
C SER A 5 20.98 -18.21 -36.25
N ALA A 6 21.26 -19.41 -35.77
CA ALA A 6 20.72 -19.86 -34.49
C ALA A 6 21.07 -18.80 -33.41
N PRO A 7 20.14 -18.46 -32.49
CA PRO A 7 20.46 -17.55 -31.42
C PRO A 7 21.69 -18.10 -30.66
N ALA A 8 22.63 -17.20 -30.39
CA ALA A 8 23.84 -17.58 -29.65
C ALA A 8 23.43 -18.24 -28.32
N PRO A 9 24.05 -19.36 -27.92
CA PRO A 9 23.73 -19.98 -26.65
C PRO A 9 23.96 -19.00 -25.53
N MET A 10 23.00 -18.96 -24.57
CA MET A 10 23.11 -18.09 -23.40
C MET A 10 24.39 -18.43 -22.63
N THR A 11 25.22 -17.43 -22.37
CA THR A 11 26.34 -17.57 -21.46
C THR A 11 25.83 -17.93 -20.05
N SER A 12 26.65 -18.67 -19.28
CA SER A 12 26.28 -19.04 -17.90
C SER A 12 25.91 -17.83 -17.03
N ALA A 13 26.60 -16.70 -17.21
CA ALA A 13 26.30 -15.44 -16.48
C ALA A 13 24.93 -14.91 -16.84
N ARG A 14 24.57 -14.91 -18.14
CA ARG A 14 23.25 -14.43 -18.58
C ARG A 14 22.13 -15.36 -18.11
N ALA A 15 22.34 -16.67 -18.18
CA ALA A 15 21.40 -17.65 -17.68
C ALA A 15 21.17 -17.51 -16.17
N SER A 16 22.21 -17.14 -15.38
CA SER A 16 22.10 -16.89 -13.95
C SER A 16 21.28 -15.64 -13.65
N LEU A 17 21.42 -14.58 -14.45
CA LEU A 17 20.68 -13.33 -14.27
C LEU A 17 19.18 -13.48 -14.49
N ILE A 18 18.76 -14.36 -15.40
CA ILE A 18 17.34 -14.56 -15.71
C ILE A 18 16.74 -15.78 -15.04
N ARG A 19 17.59 -16.59 -14.37
CA ARG A 19 17.11 -17.78 -13.65
C ARG A 19 16.19 -17.36 -12.53
N GLY A 20 15.04 -18.02 -12.43
CA GLY A 20 14.06 -17.73 -11.40
C GLY A 20 13.03 -16.65 -11.77
N ILE A 21 13.17 -15.98 -12.91
CA ILE A 21 12.16 -15.01 -13.37
C ILE A 21 10.77 -15.66 -13.45
N THR A 22 10.70 -16.90 -13.87
CA THR A 22 9.44 -17.65 -13.99
C THR A 22 8.87 -18.08 -12.65
N THR A 23 9.67 -18.06 -11.58
CA THR A 23 9.27 -18.49 -10.24
C THR A 23 8.92 -17.34 -9.31
N VAL A 24 9.23 -16.10 -9.71
CA VAL A 24 8.86 -14.91 -8.95
C VAL A 24 7.53 -14.36 -9.45
N GLU A 25 6.73 -13.86 -8.52
CA GLU A 25 5.48 -13.19 -8.89
C GLU A 25 5.76 -11.82 -9.52
N PRO A 26 4.97 -11.43 -10.52
CA PRO A 26 5.08 -10.07 -11.07
C PRO A 26 4.84 -9.04 -9.98
N ARG A 27 5.53 -7.91 -10.08
CA ARG A 27 5.27 -6.79 -9.17
C ARG A 27 3.82 -6.32 -9.36
N ILE A 28 3.07 -6.31 -8.28
CA ILE A 28 1.71 -5.79 -8.28
C ILE A 28 1.79 -4.27 -8.48
N GLN A 29 1.12 -3.78 -9.51
CA GLN A 29 0.97 -2.34 -9.70
C GLN A 29 -0.17 -1.85 -8.83
N SER A 30 0.15 -1.00 -7.87
CA SER A 30 -0.84 -0.38 -6.99
C SER A 30 -1.32 0.94 -7.58
N GLU A 31 -2.63 1.15 -7.54
CA GLU A 31 -3.24 2.43 -7.83
C GLU A 31 -3.27 3.28 -6.56
N TYR A 32 -3.24 4.60 -6.70
CA TYR A 32 -3.52 5.47 -5.56
C TYR A 32 -4.98 5.35 -5.13
N LEU A 33 -5.22 5.46 -3.83
CA LEU A 33 -6.57 5.45 -3.29
C LEU A 33 -7.33 6.71 -3.75
N LYS A 34 -8.35 6.49 -4.57
CA LYS A 34 -9.22 7.56 -5.10
C LYS A 34 -10.34 7.87 -4.11
N PRO A 35 -10.97 9.07 -4.21
CA PRO A 35 -12.12 9.39 -3.36
C PRO A 35 -13.22 8.35 -3.43
N GLY A 36 -13.84 8.07 -2.29
CA GLY A 36 -14.94 7.12 -2.15
C GLY A 36 -14.88 6.31 -0.87
N GLU A 37 -15.78 5.38 -0.75
CA GLU A 37 -15.87 4.46 0.38
C GLU A 37 -15.56 3.03 -0.08
N TYR A 38 -14.65 2.37 0.64
CA TYR A 38 -14.14 1.05 0.29
C TYR A 38 -14.05 0.13 1.49
N VAL A 39 -14.06 -1.16 1.21
CA VAL A 39 -13.60 -2.21 2.12
C VAL A 39 -12.31 -2.76 1.54
N LEU A 40 -11.26 -2.73 2.34
CA LEU A 40 -9.90 -3.11 1.92
C LEU A 40 -9.39 -4.26 2.78
N THR A 41 -8.73 -5.22 2.13
CA THR A 41 -7.93 -6.24 2.82
C THR A 41 -6.47 -5.86 2.69
N LEU A 42 -5.78 -5.74 3.81
CA LEU A 42 -4.39 -5.30 3.85
C LEU A 42 -3.46 -6.35 3.26
N LEU A 43 -2.60 -5.94 2.35
CA LEU A 43 -1.56 -6.78 1.75
C LEU A 43 -0.23 -6.61 2.46
N GLY A 44 0.06 -5.41 2.95
CA GLY A 44 1.28 -5.14 3.68
C GLY A 44 1.49 -3.66 3.96
N CYS A 45 2.42 -3.39 4.86
CA CYS A 45 2.86 -2.04 5.20
C CYS A 45 4.37 -1.94 5.00
N LYS A 46 4.82 -0.78 4.59
CA LYS A 46 6.24 -0.49 4.38
C LYS A 46 6.59 0.86 4.95
N GLU A 47 7.80 0.99 5.44
CA GLU A 47 8.41 2.27 5.78
C GLU A 47 9.72 2.42 5.03
N GLY A 48 10.14 3.64 4.80
CA GLY A 48 11.39 3.89 4.12
C GLY A 48 11.69 5.38 4.02
N GLN A 49 12.67 5.69 3.19
CA GLN A 49 13.06 7.06 2.89
C GLN A 49 13.12 7.25 1.38
N THR A 50 12.76 8.44 0.92
CA THR A 50 12.94 8.82 -0.47
C THR A 50 14.43 8.91 -0.79
N ARG A 51 14.76 8.94 -2.08
CA ARG A 51 16.15 9.04 -2.54
C ARG A 51 16.81 10.32 -2.05
N ALA A 52 18.15 10.24 -1.86
CA ALA A 52 18.96 11.42 -1.59
C ALA A 52 18.78 12.47 -2.70
N PRO A 53 18.92 13.78 -2.43
CA PRO A 53 19.28 14.35 -1.12
C PRO A 53 18.11 14.54 -0.14
N ALA A 54 16.87 14.39 -0.58
CA ALA A 54 15.69 14.69 0.23
C ALA A 54 15.56 13.78 1.45
N ASN A 55 15.80 12.46 1.30
CA ASN A 55 15.75 11.46 2.37
C ASN A 55 14.51 11.59 3.27
N ARG A 56 13.33 11.85 2.68
CA ARG A 56 12.09 12.04 3.42
C ARG A 56 11.54 10.69 3.88
N PRO A 57 11.23 10.52 5.16
CA PRO A 57 10.62 9.27 5.64
C PRO A 57 9.18 9.14 5.13
N PHE A 58 8.77 7.92 4.82
CA PHE A 58 7.42 7.63 4.38
C PHE A 58 6.89 6.33 4.98
N PHE A 59 5.56 6.22 5.02
CA PHE A 59 4.82 5.03 5.38
C PHE A 59 3.84 4.70 4.26
N VAL A 60 3.78 3.43 3.85
CA VAL A 60 2.88 2.97 2.77
C VAL A 60 2.05 1.80 3.26
N VAL A 61 0.75 1.87 3.00
CA VAL A 61 -0.17 0.74 3.16
C VAL A 61 -0.59 0.27 1.77
N GLU A 62 -0.40 -1.00 1.49
CA GLU A 62 -0.90 -1.63 0.28
C GLU A 62 -2.08 -2.53 0.64
N ALA A 63 -3.16 -2.44 -0.13
CA ALA A 63 -4.37 -3.18 0.13
C ALA A 63 -5.10 -3.56 -1.15
N LYS A 64 -5.92 -4.60 -1.06
CA LYS A 64 -6.81 -5.01 -2.15
C LYS A 64 -8.21 -4.52 -1.87
N VAL A 65 -8.85 -3.93 -2.88
CA VAL A 65 -10.26 -3.52 -2.78
C VAL A 65 -11.12 -4.78 -2.85
N VAL A 66 -11.83 -5.09 -1.77
CA VAL A 66 -12.75 -6.23 -1.68
C VAL A 66 -14.21 -5.80 -1.72
N GLY A 67 -14.49 -4.51 -1.52
CA GLY A 67 -15.79 -3.90 -1.65
C GLY A 67 -15.69 -2.41 -1.90
N ALA A 68 -16.67 -1.85 -2.57
CA ALA A 68 -16.76 -0.41 -2.81
C ALA A 68 -18.23 0.00 -2.86
N ASP A 69 -18.54 1.20 -2.35
CA ASP A 69 -19.88 1.74 -2.47
C ASP A 69 -20.25 1.94 -3.96
N PRO A 70 -21.50 1.63 -4.38
CA PRO A 70 -21.93 1.82 -5.76
C PRO A 70 -21.70 3.23 -6.30
N ASP A 71 -21.93 4.26 -5.48
CA ASP A 71 -21.69 5.66 -5.86
C ASP A 71 -20.20 5.93 -6.11
N THR A 72 -19.34 5.29 -5.32
CA THR A 72 -17.88 5.36 -5.49
C THR A 72 -17.47 4.82 -6.84
N LEU A 73 -17.99 3.67 -7.22
CA LEU A 73 -17.70 3.05 -8.53
C LEU A 73 -18.24 3.89 -9.68
N ALA A 74 -19.44 4.46 -9.54
CA ALA A 74 -20.05 5.33 -10.53
C ALA A 74 -19.25 6.61 -10.77
N GLN A 75 -18.56 7.10 -9.75
CA GLN A 75 -17.72 8.31 -9.82
C GLN A 75 -16.26 8.03 -10.23
N GLY A 76 -15.95 6.82 -10.66
CA GLY A 76 -14.63 6.46 -11.12
C GLY A 76 -13.64 6.05 -10.02
N GLY A 77 -14.14 5.61 -8.86
CA GLY A 77 -13.31 5.09 -7.77
C GLY A 77 -12.57 3.80 -8.14
N ASN A 78 -11.71 3.36 -7.24
CA ASN A 78 -10.95 2.12 -7.44
C ASN A 78 -11.90 0.91 -7.51
N LYS A 79 -11.63 0.03 -8.47
CA LYS A 79 -12.49 -1.13 -8.72
C LYS A 79 -12.19 -2.28 -7.77
N VAL A 80 -13.22 -3.05 -7.44
CA VAL A 80 -13.07 -4.29 -6.67
C VAL A 80 -12.10 -5.24 -7.37
N GLY A 81 -11.18 -5.82 -6.61
CA GLY A 81 -10.11 -6.67 -7.11
C GLY A 81 -8.81 -5.95 -7.42
N HIS A 82 -8.83 -4.62 -7.54
CA HIS A 82 -7.63 -3.82 -7.77
C HIS A 82 -6.84 -3.62 -6.47
N THR A 83 -5.54 -3.44 -6.60
CA THR A 83 -4.66 -3.10 -5.49
C THR A 83 -4.50 -1.59 -5.40
N VAL A 84 -4.62 -1.07 -4.20
CA VAL A 84 -4.46 0.36 -3.91
C VAL A 84 -3.36 0.58 -2.90
N SER A 85 -2.75 1.76 -2.95
CA SER A 85 -1.76 2.19 -1.97
C SER A 85 -2.14 3.53 -1.37
N TRP A 86 -1.84 3.66 -0.09
CA TRP A 86 -1.94 4.91 0.65
C TRP A 86 -0.55 5.23 1.20
N MET A 87 0.02 6.36 0.78
CA MET A 87 1.35 6.77 1.18
C MET A 87 1.29 8.07 1.96
N VAL A 88 2.04 8.11 3.06
CA VAL A 88 2.12 9.28 3.94
C VAL A 88 3.59 9.64 4.12
N MET A 89 3.93 10.91 3.91
CA MET A 89 5.26 11.43 4.24
C MET A 89 5.30 11.78 5.73
N LEU A 90 6.21 11.16 6.47
CA LEU A 90 6.30 11.24 7.93
C LEU A 90 7.14 12.43 8.41
N ASP A 91 7.10 13.54 7.72
CA ASP A 91 7.93 14.70 8.00
C ASP A 91 7.24 15.80 8.84
N ASN A 92 6.05 15.50 9.36
CA ASN A 92 5.33 16.40 10.26
C ASN A 92 4.40 15.62 11.21
N ASP A 93 3.94 16.29 12.27
CA ASP A 93 3.10 15.68 13.29
C ASP A 93 1.72 15.27 12.76
N ALA A 94 1.15 16.02 11.82
CA ALA A 94 -0.13 15.69 11.25
C ALA A 94 -0.09 14.35 10.51
N ALA A 95 0.96 14.11 9.73
CA ALA A 95 1.19 12.85 9.04
C ALA A 95 1.37 11.69 10.02
N MET A 96 2.11 11.90 11.09
CA MET A 96 2.28 10.89 12.15
C MET A 96 0.95 10.53 12.81
N ARG A 97 0.07 11.51 13.01
CA ARG A 97 -1.28 11.28 13.55
C ARG A 97 -2.16 10.49 12.59
N ASP A 98 -2.01 10.72 11.29
CA ASP A 98 -2.75 9.95 10.27
C ASP A 98 -2.36 8.47 10.30
N VAL A 99 -1.07 8.17 10.40
CA VAL A 99 -0.58 6.79 10.54
C VAL A 99 -1.05 6.19 11.87
N ARG A 100 -1.01 6.94 12.97
CA ARG A 100 -1.52 6.48 14.26
C ARG A 100 -3.00 6.16 14.18
N GLY A 101 -3.80 6.98 13.51
CA GLY A 101 -5.23 6.72 13.30
C GLY A 101 -5.48 5.42 12.53
N PHE A 102 -4.64 5.14 11.54
CA PHE A 102 -4.66 3.86 10.82
C PHE A 102 -4.35 2.68 11.76
N LEU A 103 -3.28 2.79 12.55
CA LEU A 103 -2.88 1.74 13.49
C LEU A 103 -3.93 1.47 14.56
N ASP A 104 -4.58 2.53 15.07
CA ASP A 104 -5.65 2.40 16.07
C ASP A 104 -6.83 1.55 15.57
N VAL A 105 -7.06 1.54 14.26
CA VAL A 105 -8.11 0.74 13.62
C VAL A 105 -7.62 -0.63 13.21
N ALA A 106 -6.40 -0.73 12.70
CA ALA A 106 -5.84 -1.96 12.16
C ALA A 106 -5.36 -2.95 13.24
N LEU A 107 -4.91 -2.43 14.38
CA LEU A 107 -4.45 -3.23 15.51
C LEU A 107 -5.63 -3.64 16.39
N THR A 108 -5.52 -4.81 17.03
CA THR A 108 -6.49 -5.23 18.05
C THR A 108 -6.32 -4.40 19.32
N ASP A 109 -7.33 -4.41 20.19
CA ASP A 109 -7.26 -3.71 21.47
C ASP A 109 -6.10 -4.21 22.35
N GLU A 110 -5.81 -5.51 22.30
CA GLU A 110 -4.68 -6.11 23.01
C GLU A 110 -3.33 -5.60 22.46
N GLU A 111 -3.21 -5.53 21.15
CA GLU A 111 -2.01 -5.00 20.48
C GLU A 111 -1.83 -3.51 20.79
N LEU A 112 -2.90 -2.74 20.82
CA LEU A 112 -2.86 -1.32 21.18
C LEU A 112 -2.46 -1.11 22.65
N ALA A 113 -2.87 -1.98 23.55
CA ALA A 113 -2.50 -1.91 24.96
C ALA A 113 -0.99 -2.09 25.17
N SER A 114 -0.32 -2.81 24.28
CA SER A 114 1.14 -3.03 24.30
C SER A 114 1.87 -2.32 23.16
N LEU A 115 1.26 -1.27 22.61
CA LEU A 115 1.83 -0.55 21.47
C LEU A 115 3.21 0.03 21.80
N SER A 116 4.18 -0.28 20.95
CA SER A 116 5.55 0.19 21.05
C SER A 116 6.13 0.35 19.63
N ASP A 117 7.35 0.90 19.56
CA ASP A 117 8.05 0.99 18.29
C ASP A 117 8.30 -0.40 17.68
N GLU A 118 8.43 -1.44 18.52
CA GLU A 118 8.54 -2.83 18.06
C GLU A 118 7.28 -3.31 17.36
N THR A 119 6.10 -2.93 17.85
CA THR A 119 4.83 -3.25 17.21
C THR A 119 4.75 -2.66 15.82
N VAL A 120 5.17 -1.41 15.66
CA VAL A 120 5.21 -0.73 14.35
C VAL A 120 6.20 -1.44 13.43
N ALA A 121 7.37 -1.82 13.96
CA ALA A 121 8.36 -2.58 13.20
C ALA A 121 7.84 -3.95 12.73
N GLU A 122 7.02 -4.62 13.53
CA GLU A 122 6.36 -5.86 13.13
C GLU A 122 5.35 -5.66 11.99
N CYS A 123 4.69 -4.49 11.95
CA CYS A 123 3.77 -4.16 10.87
C CYS A 123 4.48 -3.97 9.54
N THR A 124 5.65 -3.36 9.55
CA THR A 124 6.40 -2.96 8.35
C THR A 124 7.52 -3.94 7.98
N GLY A 125 7.91 -4.81 8.90
CA GLY A 125 8.98 -5.78 8.72
C GLY A 125 8.51 -7.09 8.06
N PRO A 126 9.40 -8.10 8.03
CA PRO A 126 9.09 -9.38 7.37
C PRO A 126 7.85 -10.11 7.92
N SER A 127 7.50 -9.91 9.18
CA SER A 127 6.34 -10.56 9.80
C SER A 127 5.01 -10.02 9.29
N GLN A 128 4.95 -8.77 8.81
CA GLN A 128 3.74 -8.15 8.27
C GLN A 128 2.50 -8.44 9.13
N LEU A 129 2.52 -7.96 10.37
CA LEU A 129 1.49 -8.22 11.38
C LEU A 129 0.07 -7.95 10.90
N LEU A 130 -0.13 -6.95 10.05
CA LEU A 130 -1.44 -6.51 9.60
C LEU A 130 -1.93 -7.21 8.33
N LYS A 131 -1.11 -8.03 7.70
CA LYS A 131 -1.48 -8.71 6.44
C LYS A 131 -2.73 -9.55 6.62
N GLY A 132 -3.68 -9.40 5.70
CA GLY A 132 -4.93 -10.15 5.68
C GLY A 132 -6.06 -9.54 6.50
N ARG A 133 -5.80 -8.48 7.25
CA ARG A 133 -6.86 -7.77 8.00
C ARG A 133 -7.71 -6.93 7.06
N THR A 134 -8.99 -6.88 7.34
CA THR A 134 -9.95 -6.11 6.54
C THR A 134 -10.38 -4.86 7.28
N LEU A 135 -10.34 -3.73 6.60
CA LEU A 135 -10.72 -2.43 7.15
C LEU A 135 -11.67 -1.72 6.19
N GLN A 136 -12.47 -0.83 6.74
CA GLN A 136 -13.27 0.10 5.96
C GLN A 136 -12.54 1.43 5.87
N VAL A 137 -12.62 2.09 4.73
CA VAL A 137 -11.95 3.36 4.50
C VAL A 137 -12.85 4.32 3.75
N ALA A 138 -12.79 5.59 4.12
CA ALA A 138 -13.41 6.69 3.39
C ALA A 138 -12.33 7.67 2.95
N ALA A 139 -12.27 7.95 1.67
CA ALA A 139 -11.33 8.90 1.08
C ALA A 139 -12.10 10.05 0.44
N GLU A 140 -11.69 11.29 0.71
CA GLU A 140 -12.31 12.47 0.14
C GLU A 140 -11.25 13.45 -0.34
N ASN A 141 -11.55 14.18 -1.42
CA ASN A 141 -10.70 15.27 -1.87
C ASN A 141 -11.05 16.53 -1.10
N ILE A 142 -10.05 17.13 -0.49
CA ILE A 142 -10.17 18.44 0.16
C ILE A 142 -9.15 19.39 -0.47
N THR A 143 -9.42 20.69 -0.36
CA THR A 143 -8.47 21.73 -0.75
C THR A 143 -7.83 22.29 0.52
N THR A 144 -6.49 22.28 0.56
CA THR A 144 -5.77 22.85 1.70
C THR A 144 -5.91 24.38 1.69
N LYS A 145 -5.55 25.03 2.82
CA LYS A 145 -5.55 26.49 2.94
C LYS A 145 -4.69 27.16 1.86
N ARG A 146 -3.70 26.46 1.29
CA ARG A 146 -2.84 26.94 0.19
C ARG A 146 -3.43 26.70 -1.19
N GLY A 147 -4.65 26.14 -1.29
CA GLY A 147 -5.28 25.84 -2.56
C GLY A 147 -4.81 24.55 -3.22
N THR A 148 -4.01 23.73 -2.54
CA THR A 148 -3.51 22.46 -3.07
C THR A 148 -4.51 21.33 -2.84
N PRO A 149 -4.86 20.54 -3.87
CA PRO A 149 -5.73 19.38 -3.68
C PRO A 149 -5.03 18.31 -2.84
N PHE A 150 -5.78 17.69 -1.95
CA PHE A 150 -5.28 16.67 -1.04
C PHE A 150 -6.37 15.62 -0.80
N THR A 151 -5.99 14.35 -0.75
CA THR A 151 -6.92 13.26 -0.42
C THR A 151 -6.84 12.94 1.06
N ARG A 152 -7.93 13.21 1.78
CA ARG A 152 -8.05 12.87 3.19
C ARG A 152 -8.59 11.46 3.31
N VAL A 153 -7.95 10.63 4.12
CA VAL A 153 -8.31 9.23 4.32
C VAL A 153 -8.68 9.00 5.78
N ARG A 154 -9.83 8.38 6.00
CA ARG A 154 -10.27 7.97 7.33
C ARG A 154 -10.45 6.47 7.36
N TRP A 155 -9.95 5.83 8.40
CA TRP A 155 -9.99 4.38 8.57
C TRP A 155 -11.01 4.00 9.63
N PHE A 156 -11.73 2.89 9.39
CA PHE A 156 -12.72 2.35 10.31
C PHE A 156 -12.55 0.85 10.43
N ARG A 157 -12.87 0.32 11.61
CA ARG A 157 -12.93 -1.13 11.77
C ARG A 157 -14.06 -1.68 10.91
N TYR A 158 -13.77 -2.76 10.21
CA TYR A 158 -14.78 -3.46 9.42
C TYR A 158 -15.50 -4.46 10.31
N GLU A 159 -16.78 -4.24 10.50
CA GLU A 159 -17.65 -5.17 11.19
C GLU A 159 -18.45 -5.94 10.15
N GLN A 160 -18.23 -7.25 10.10
CA GLN A 160 -19.08 -8.13 9.31
C GLN A 160 -20.45 -8.19 10.00
N ALA A 161 -21.46 -7.70 9.30
CA ALA A 161 -22.83 -7.83 9.75
C ALA A 161 -23.29 -9.30 9.66
#